data_ea522bca0ffb1df390561d5d17ab0b1a
#
_entry.id   ea522bca0ffb1df390561d5d17ab0b1a
#
_cell.length_a   1.000
_cell.length_b   1.000
_cell.length_c   1.000
_cell.angle_alpha   90.00
_cell.angle_beta   90.00
_cell.angle_gamma   90.00
#
_symmetry.space_group_name_H-M   'P 1'
#
loop_
_entity.id
_entity.type
_entity.pdbx_description
1 polymer ?
#
loop_
_entity_poly.entity_id
_entity_poly.type
_entity_poly.pdbx_seq_one_letter_code
_entity_poly.pdbx_strand_id
1 'polypeptide(L)' 'MNETTQLRVMDFDCPTCASTVERALGNVEGVENVEVHYTTGRVEIDYDDAVANPDEFEQIIENQGYTPQLA' A
#
# COMPACT_ATOMS: atom_id res chain seq x y z
N MET A 1 -13.69 -11.80 -4.43
CA MET A 1 -14.12 -10.57 -5.09
C MET A 1 -13.04 -9.52 -4.93
N ASN A 2 -12.88 -8.66 -5.92
CA ASN A 2 -11.85 -7.63 -5.87
C ASN A 2 -12.32 -6.43 -5.05
N GLU A 3 -11.49 -6.04 -4.12
CA GLU A 3 -11.74 -4.87 -3.29
C GLU A 3 -10.63 -3.86 -3.51
N THR A 4 -10.93 -2.61 -3.22
CA THR A 4 -9.94 -1.54 -3.29
C THR A 4 -9.84 -0.90 -1.92
N THR A 5 -8.64 -0.80 -1.39
CA THR A 5 -8.41 -0.09 -0.15
C THR A 5 -7.51 1.11 -0.41
N GLN A 6 -7.73 2.16 0.35
CA GLN A 6 -6.92 3.37 0.27
C GLN A 6 -6.28 3.62 1.61
N LEU A 7 -4.99 3.83 1.58
CA LEU A 7 -4.23 4.17 2.78
C LEU A 7 -3.55 5.51 2.55
N ARG A 8 -3.29 6.21 3.62
CA ARG A 8 -2.58 7.48 3.55
C ARG A 8 -1.28 7.35 4.32
N VAL A 9 -0.19 7.67 3.66
CA VAL A 9 1.14 7.65 4.27
C VAL A 9 1.73 9.04 4.09
N MET A 10 1.90 9.74 5.20
CA MET A 10 2.36 11.13 5.18
C MET A 10 3.88 11.25 5.16
N ASP A 11 4.57 10.13 5.28
CA ASP A 11 6.03 10.11 5.45
C ASP A 11 6.81 9.90 4.16
N PHE A 12 6.15 9.92 3.03
CA PHE A 12 6.83 9.77 1.74
C PHE A 12 7.62 11.02 1.41
N ASP A 13 8.93 10.90 1.40
CA ASP A 13 9.84 12.02 1.13
C ASP A 13 10.40 12.00 -0.27
N CYS A 14 10.34 10.88 -0.97
CA CYS A 14 10.95 10.77 -2.28
C CYS A 14 10.28 9.68 -3.11
N PRO A 15 10.43 9.75 -4.46
CA PRO A 15 9.86 8.73 -5.34
C PRO A 15 10.39 7.32 -5.09
N THR A 16 11.64 7.22 -4.66
CA THR A 16 12.26 5.92 -4.38
C THR A 16 11.54 5.21 -3.24
N CYS A 17 11.16 5.97 -2.20
CA CYS A 17 10.44 5.43 -1.07
C CYS A 17 9.07 4.88 -1.52
N ALA A 18 8.37 5.64 -2.35
CA ALA A 18 7.09 5.21 -2.89
C ALA A 18 7.23 3.96 -3.74
N SER A 19 8.29 3.88 -4.55
CA SER A 19 8.54 2.70 -5.39
C SER A 19 8.79 1.46 -4.55
N THR A 20 9.51 1.61 -3.46
CA THR A 20 9.79 0.51 -2.54
C THR A 20 8.51 -0.06 -1.95
N VAL A 21 7.63 0.83 -1.49
CA VAL A 21 6.35 0.42 -0.92
C VAL A 21 5.48 -0.24 -1.98
N GLU A 22 5.42 0.35 -3.16
CA GLU A 22 4.64 -0.20 -4.27
C GLU A 22 5.10 -1.62 -4.60
N ARG A 23 6.40 -1.83 -4.68
CA ARG A 23 6.96 -3.14 -4.99
C ARG A 23 6.66 -4.15 -3.88
N ALA A 24 6.81 -3.74 -2.63
CA ALA A 24 6.55 -4.60 -1.51
C ALA A 24 5.08 -5.04 -1.46
N LEU A 25 4.17 -4.11 -1.71
CA LEU A 25 2.75 -4.41 -1.73
C LEU A 25 2.37 -5.27 -2.94
N GLY A 26 2.98 -5.00 -4.08
CA GLY A 26 2.70 -5.77 -5.30
C GLY A 26 3.13 -7.23 -5.22
N ASN A 27 4.02 -7.56 -4.28
CA ASN A 27 4.46 -8.93 -4.08
C ASN A 27 3.52 -9.73 -3.20
N VAL A 28 2.52 -9.10 -2.60
CA VAL A 28 1.56 -9.80 -1.75
C VAL A 28 0.61 -10.61 -2.60
N GLU A 29 0.42 -11.87 -2.22
CA GLU A 29 -0.51 -12.74 -2.95
C GLU A 29 -1.93 -12.18 -2.81
N GLY A 30 -2.64 -12.14 -3.92
CA GLY A 30 -3.98 -11.60 -3.95
C GLY A 30 -4.05 -10.13 -4.38
N VAL A 31 -2.93 -9.45 -4.42
CA VAL A 31 -2.88 -8.05 -4.87
C VAL A 31 -2.84 -8.02 -6.39
N GLU A 32 -3.78 -7.31 -7.01
CA GLU A 32 -3.85 -7.18 -8.45
C GLU A 32 -3.17 -5.92 -8.95
N ASN A 33 -3.31 -4.83 -8.20
CA ASN A 33 -2.74 -3.56 -8.62
C ASN A 33 -2.43 -2.70 -7.41
N VAL A 34 -1.37 -1.91 -7.50
CA VAL A 34 -0.97 -0.98 -6.46
C VAL A 34 -0.66 0.34 -7.12
N GLU A 35 -1.22 1.41 -6.59
CA GLU A 35 -0.96 2.74 -7.09
C GLU A 35 -0.55 3.62 -5.93
N VAL A 36 0.65 4.21 -6.02
CA VAL A 36 1.21 5.04 -4.96
C VAL A 36 1.39 6.46 -5.48
N HIS A 37 0.76 7.41 -4.80
CA HIS A 37 0.86 8.82 -5.12
C HIS A 37 1.63 9.50 -3.99
N TYR A 38 2.95 9.58 -4.14
CA TYR A 38 3.80 10.06 -3.07
C TYR A 38 3.61 11.56 -2.78
N THR A 39 3.15 12.32 -3.76
CA THR A 39 2.92 13.76 -3.57
C THR A 39 1.76 14.04 -2.64
N THR A 40 0.75 13.18 -2.65
CA THR A 40 -0.42 13.30 -1.77
C THR A 40 -0.37 12.33 -0.61
N GLY A 41 0.54 11.37 -0.66
CA GLY A 41 0.65 10.33 0.37
C GLY A 41 -0.44 9.27 0.27
N ARG A 42 -1.07 9.14 -0.88
CA ARG A 42 -2.15 8.17 -1.06
C ARG A 42 -1.61 6.88 -1.65
N VAL A 43 -2.05 5.76 -1.09
CA VAL A 43 -1.75 4.43 -1.61
C VAL A 43 -3.08 3.73 -1.87
N GLU A 44 -3.30 3.33 -3.12
CA GLU A 44 -4.49 2.58 -3.51
C GLU A 44 -4.07 1.16 -3.89
N ILE A 45 -4.77 0.18 -3.34
CA ILE A 45 -4.44 -1.22 -3.55
C ILE A 45 -5.70 -1.95 -3.98
N ASP A 46 -5.64 -2.57 -5.16
CA ASP A 46 -6.69 -3.45 -5.64
C ASP A 46 -6.27 -4.88 -5.31
N TYR A 47 -7.11 -5.57 -4.57
CA TYR A 47 -6.75 -6.89 -4.08
C TYR A 47 -7.99 -7.79 -4.01
N ASP A 48 -7.74 -9.10 -3.87
CA ASP A 48 -8.79 -10.08 -3.68
C ASP A 48 -8.93 -10.29 -2.17
N ASP A 49 -10.07 -9.87 -1.62
CA ASP A 49 -10.31 -9.94 -0.19
C ASP A 49 -10.41 -11.37 0.35
N ALA A 50 -10.55 -12.34 -0.53
CA ALA A 50 -10.53 -13.75 -0.13
C ALA A 50 -9.11 -14.27 0.10
N VAL A 51 -8.11 -13.58 -0.45
CA VAL A 51 -6.70 -14.00 -0.37
C VAL A 51 -5.89 -13.07 0.51
N ALA A 52 -6.12 -11.76 0.40
CA ALA A 52 -5.36 -10.76 1.12
C ALA A 52 -6.31 -9.90 1.96
N ASN A 53 -5.75 -9.17 2.92
CA ASN A 53 -6.54 -8.26 3.73
C ASN A 53 -5.75 -6.97 3.98
N PRO A 54 -6.46 -5.86 4.32
CA PRO A 54 -5.80 -4.56 4.52
C PRO A 54 -4.79 -4.53 5.66
N ASP A 55 -4.97 -5.37 6.66
CA ASP A 55 -4.02 -5.41 7.79
C ASP A 55 -2.63 -5.80 7.32
N GLU A 56 -2.54 -6.70 6.34
CA GLU A 56 -1.26 -7.09 5.78
C GLU A 56 -0.57 -5.92 5.10
N PHE A 57 -1.34 -5.09 4.41
CA PHE A 57 -0.79 -3.93 3.72
C PHE A 57 -0.25 -2.90 4.70
N GLU A 58 -0.99 -2.66 5.78
CA GLU A 58 -0.53 -1.76 6.81
C GLU A 58 0.76 -2.26 7.44
N GLN A 59 0.83 -3.56 7.71
CA GLN A 59 2.02 -4.17 8.29
C GLN A 59 3.24 -4.01 7.40
N ILE A 60 3.05 -4.21 6.09
CA ILE A 60 4.14 -4.08 5.13
C ILE A 60 4.64 -2.64 5.10
N ILE A 61 3.73 -1.68 5.10
CA ILE A 61 4.10 -0.26 5.10
C ILE A 61 4.85 0.10 6.38
N GLU A 62 4.38 -0.40 7.52
CA GLU A 62 5.05 -0.18 8.80
C GLU A 62 6.46 -0.78 8.81
N ASN A 63 6.64 -1.94 8.20
CA ASN A 63 7.94 -2.59 8.11
C ASN A 63 8.93 -1.78 7.28
N GLN A 64 8.44 -0.93 6.39
CA GLN A 64 9.30 -0.04 5.61
C GLN A 64 9.65 1.25 6.36
N GLY A 65 9.09 1.42 7.56
CA GLY A 65 9.39 2.59 8.38
C GLY A 65 8.37 3.73 8.24
N TYR A 66 7.21 3.45 7.66
CA TYR A 66 6.18 4.47 7.46
C TYR A 66 4.99 4.20 8.37
N THR A 67 4.16 5.22 8.55
CA THR A 67 2.96 5.11 9.39
C THR A 67 1.74 5.20 8.50
N PRO A 68 1.12 4.07 8.15
CA PRO A 68 -0.07 4.08 7.32
C PRO A 68 -1.30 4.47 8.12
N GLN A 69 -2.22 5.18 7.47
CA GLN A 69 -3.51 5.54 8.05
C GLN A 69 -4.59 5.21 7.05
N LEU A 70 -5.71 4.74 7.54
CA LEU A 70 -6.86 4.50 6.69
C LEU A 70 -7.43 5.83 6.20
N ALA A 71 -7.62 5.93 4.91
CA ALA A 71 -8.15 7.14 4.32
C ALA A 71 -9.67 7.20 4.44
#